data_b533d763f7d93f44fea8c5d8799c4564
#
_entry.id   b533d763f7d93f44fea8c5d8799c4564
#
_cell.length_a   1.000
_cell.length_b   1.000
_cell.length_c   1.000
_cell.angle_alpha   90.00
_cell.angle_beta   90.00
_cell.angle_gamma   90.00
#
_symmetry.space_group_name_H-M   'P 1'
#
loop_
_entity.id
_entity.type
_entity.pdbx_description
1 polymer ?
#
loop_
_entity_poly.entity_id
_entity_poly.type
_entity_poly.pdbx_seq_one_letter_code
_entity_poly.pdbx_strand_id
1 'polypeptide(L)'
;MKAERAYPIVTVTPKAEAAILRGHPWVYDAELLSMDGSPENGGLVDVRSRKGAYLGTGFLSEASKIRVRLVSRNANDRFDAAFWERKLRWAWEYRKTVMAPGDLDACRIIFGEADMFPGLTVDKFHDLLSVQVLSVGMEKVKDLLLPLLVRVLREGGQTVRGVFERNDVALREKEGLPQCKGWFPLPGEAPPGSPVTEIVENGVRYLVDVENGQKTGFFLDQKYNRRAVGRLAEGKTVLDCFTHTGSFALNAAMGGAKHVTAVDVSASAVEMARANAERNGLGGVGDCVAANVFELLPALEKEPVKYDFIILDPPAFTKSRRTAANAMAGYKEINYRAMKLLPRGGYLATCSCSHFAEEEKFAAMLHSAARDAGVRLRQIEARQQSCDHPILWGVEETNYLKFFLLQIV
;
A
#
# COMPACT_ATOMS: atom_id res chain seq x y z
N MET A 1 3.97 38.34 -19.59
CA MET A 1 4.34 37.48 -20.74
C MET A 1 4.32 36.04 -20.25
N LYS A 2 3.63 35.14 -20.93
CA LYS A 2 3.75 33.71 -20.65
C LYS A 2 5.18 33.29 -20.95
N ALA A 3 5.87 32.70 -19.97
CA ALA A 3 7.22 32.17 -20.20
C ALA A 3 7.12 31.14 -21.35
N GLU A 4 7.98 31.27 -22.34
CA GLU A 4 8.09 30.31 -23.43
C GLU A 4 8.52 28.97 -22.85
N ARG A 5 7.73 27.94 -23.09
CA ARG A 5 7.97 26.60 -22.55
C ARG A 5 8.89 25.85 -23.51
N ALA A 6 10.06 25.47 -23.02
CA ALA A 6 11.10 24.82 -23.82
C ALA A 6 11.01 23.28 -23.84
N TYR A 7 9.92 22.68 -23.31
CA TYR A 7 9.80 21.22 -23.29
C TYR A 7 9.35 20.68 -24.63
N PRO A 8 9.88 19.51 -25.07
CA PRO A 8 9.34 18.77 -26.20
C PRO A 8 7.84 18.53 -26.04
N ILE A 9 7.13 18.44 -27.18
CA ILE A 9 5.67 18.36 -27.18
C ILE A 9 5.24 16.93 -27.58
N VAL A 10 4.34 16.35 -26.80
CA VAL A 10 3.64 15.12 -27.10
C VAL A 10 2.18 15.45 -27.41
N THR A 11 1.72 15.13 -28.62
CA THR A 11 0.32 15.27 -29.00
C THR A 11 -0.41 13.96 -28.79
N VAL A 12 -1.58 14.00 -28.15
CA VAL A 12 -2.31 12.79 -27.76
C VAL A 12 -3.66 12.63 -28.44
N THR A 13 -4.18 11.41 -28.45
CA THR A 13 -5.51 11.09 -28.95
C THR A 13 -6.63 11.75 -28.15
N PRO A 14 -7.84 11.95 -28.73
CA PRO A 14 -9.01 12.42 -27.98
C PRO A 14 -9.38 11.53 -26.78
N LYS A 15 -9.07 10.23 -26.84
CA LYS A 15 -9.29 9.29 -25.72
C LYS A 15 -8.39 9.65 -24.54
N ALA A 16 -7.09 9.86 -24.77
CA ALA A 16 -6.16 10.30 -23.73
C ALA A 16 -6.50 11.70 -23.20
N GLU A 17 -6.85 12.65 -24.08
CA GLU A 17 -7.34 13.97 -23.68
C GLU A 17 -8.51 13.84 -22.69
N ALA A 18 -9.53 13.04 -23.02
CA ALA A 18 -10.68 12.83 -22.16
C ALA A 18 -10.30 12.16 -20.83
N ALA A 19 -9.35 11.21 -20.80
CA ALA A 19 -8.86 10.60 -19.59
C ALA A 19 -8.13 11.60 -18.69
N ILE A 20 -7.22 12.41 -19.25
CA ILE A 20 -6.50 13.46 -18.53
C ILE A 20 -7.46 14.51 -17.94
N LEU A 21 -8.47 14.92 -18.71
CA LEU A 21 -9.46 15.88 -18.23
C LEU A 21 -10.31 15.34 -17.07
N ARG A 22 -10.53 14.02 -17.00
CA ARG A 22 -11.15 13.34 -15.86
C ARG A 22 -10.22 13.12 -14.68
N GLY A 23 -8.94 13.49 -14.79
CA GLY A 23 -7.97 13.39 -13.68
C GLY A 23 -6.95 12.25 -13.80
N HIS A 24 -7.02 11.40 -14.83
CA HIS A 24 -6.07 10.30 -14.99
C HIS A 24 -4.70 10.83 -15.48
N PRO A 25 -3.57 10.52 -14.77
CA PRO A 25 -2.29 11.16 -15.07
C PRO A 25 -1.44 10.42 -16.11
N TRP A 26 -1.92 9.31 -16.67
CA TRP A 26 -1.14 8.48 -17.58
C TRP A 26 -1.57 8.66 -19.03
N VAL A 27 -0.57 8.70 -19.91
CA VAL A 27 -0.72 8.57 -21.36
C VAL A 27 -0.06 7.28 -21.80
N TYR A 28 -0.81 6.40 -22.42
CA TYR A 28 -0.29 5.12 -22.89
C TYR A 28 0.36 5.25 -24.28
N ASP A 29 1.26 4.35 -24.62
CA ASP A 29 1.98 4.33 -25.89
C ASP A 29 1.04 4.41 -27.11
N ALA A 30 -0.01 3.63 -27.14
CA ALA A 30 -1.03 3.65 -28.21
C ALA A 30 -1.87 4.94 -28.28
N GLU A 31 -1.70 5.85 -27.35
CA GLU A 31 -2.44 7.12 -27.26
C GLU A 31 -1.62 8.32 -27.74
N LEU A 32 -0.35 8.12 -28.16
CA LEU A 32 0.48 9.13 -28.78
C LEU A 32 0.12 9.28 -30.27
N LEU A 33 0.00 10.52 -30.71
CA LEU A 33 -0.18 10.86 -32.14
C LEU A 33 1.12 11.37 -32.78
N SER A 34 1.81 12.28 -32.12
CA SER A 34 3.12 12.79 -32.54
C SER A 34 3.96 13.19 -31.34
N MET A 35 5.25 13.31 -31.59
CA MET A 35 6.23 13.83 -30.64
C MET A 35 7.15 14.78 -31.40
N ASP A 36 7.16 16.05 -30.96
CA ASP A 36 7.96 17.10 -31.56
C ASP A 36 9.15 17.43 -30.63
N GLY A 37 10.31 17.57 -31.23
CA GLY A 37 11.58 17.72 -30.52
C GLY A 37 12.26 16.38 -30.24
N SER A 38 13.31 16.41 -29.45
CA SER A 38 14.12 15.21 -29.08
C SER A 38 14.12 15.07 -27.57
N PRO A 39 13.03 14.55 -26.95
CA PRO A 39 13.00 14.38 -25.51
C PRO A 39 13.94 13.24 -25.07
N GLU A 40 14.61 13.43 -23.94
CA GLU A 40 15.36 12.38 -23.31
C GLU A 40 14.42 11.40 -22.59
N ASN A 41 14.80 10.12 -22.52
CA ASN A 41 14.14 9.15 -21.67
C ASN A 41 14.16 9.61 -20.20
N GLY A 42 13.01 9.71 -19.54
CA GLY A 42 12.85 10.28 -18.22
C GLY A 42 12.83 11.83 -18.19
N GLY A 43 12.93 12.48 -19.36
CA GLY A 43 12.81 13.93 -19.46
C GLY A 43 11.37 14.44 -19.39
N LEU A 44 11.22 15.74 -19.17
CA LEU A 44 9.91 16.40 -19.14
C LEU A 44 9.42 16.69 -20.56
N VAL A 45 8.13 16.45 -20.79
CA VAL A 45 7.42 16.75 -22.03
C VAL A 45 6.10 17.46 -21.72
N ASP A 46 5.71 18.41 -22.58
CA ASP A 46 4.38 19.02 -22.56
C ASP A 46 3.40 18.15 -23.35
N VAL A 47 2.31 17.77 -22.71
CA VAL A 47 1.23 17.02 -23.36
C VAL A 47 0.17 17.97 -23.88
N ARG A 48 -0.18 17.81 -25.17
CA ARG A 48 -1.20 18.63 -25.84
C ARG A 48 -2.26 17.77 -26.52
N SER A 49 -3.45 18.32 -26.58
CA SER A 49 -4.52 17.76 -27.40
C SER A 49 -4.21 17.89 -28.89
N ARG A 50 -4.93 17.16 -29.74
CA ARG A 50 -4.87 17.29 -31.20
C ARG A 50 -5.17 18.73 -31.69
N LYS A 51 -5.91 19.53 -30.89
CA LYS A 51 -6.22 20.91 -31.19
C LYS A 51 -5.20 21.89 -30.62
N GLY A 52 -4.10 21.42 -30.04
CA GLY A 52 -3.03 22.23 -29.46
C GLY A 52 -3.27 22.73 -28.05
N ALA A 53 -4.39 22.34 -27.39
CA ALA A 53 -4.63 22.70 -25.99
C ALA A 53 -3.64 22.01 -25.07
N TYR A 54 -3.05 22.74 -24.13
CA TYR A 54 -2.16 22.19 -23.09
C TYR A 54 -2.97 21.35 -22.09
N LEU A 55 -2.53 20.14 -21.84
CA LEU A 55 -3.17 19.17 -20.94
C LEU A 55 -2.36 18.93 -19.66
N GLY A 56 -1.05 19.13 -19.71
CA GLY A 56 -0.15 18.96 -18.59
C GLY A 56 1.29 18.76 -19.01
N THR A 57 2.19 18.66 -18.04
CA THR A 57 3.60 18.30 -18.23
C THR A 57 3.92 17.08 -17.40
N GLY A 58 4.68 16.17 -17.94
CA GLY A 58 5.03 14.92 -17.28
C GLY A 58 6.33 14.33 -17.78
N PHE A 59 6.74 13.22 -17.16
CA PHE A 59 7.93 12.49 -17.54
C PHE A 59 7.64 11.49 -18.65
N LEU A 60 8.49 11.47 -19.66
CA LEU A 60 8.48 10.48 -20.75
C LEU A 60 9.18 9.20 -20.29
N SER A 61 8.65 8.04 -20.66
CA SER A 61 9.34 6.75 -20.58
C SER A 61 9.35 6.07 -21.96
N GLU A 62 10.52 5.67 -22.43
CA GLU A 62 10.66 4.98 -23.72
C GLU A 62 10.38 3.48 -23.59
N ALA A 63 10.65 2.88 -22.43
CA ALA A 63 10.48 1.46 -22.18
C ALA A 63 9.07 1.07 -21.76
N SER A 64 8.37 1.96 -21.04
CA SER A 64 7.07 1.69 -20.43
C SER A 64 5.91 1.79 -21.42
N LYS A 65 4.88 0.95 -21.23
CA LYS A 65 3.58 1.15 -21.89
C LYS A 65 2.87 2.44 -21.42
N ILE A 66 3.17 2.92 -20.21
CA ILE A 66 2.77 4.25 -19.75
C ILE A 66 3.82 5.23 -20.25
N ARG A 67 3.58 5.78 -21.43
CA ARG A 67 4.55 6.59 -22.16
C ARG A 67 4.81 7.95 -21.52
N VAL A 68 3.78 8.58 -20.96
CA VAL A 68 3.94 9.83 -20.19
C VAL A 68 3.18 9.73 -18.86
N ARG A 69 3.85 10.14 -17.78
CA ARG A 69 3.24 10.30 -16.46
C ARG A 69 3.21 11.78 -16.10
N LEU A 70 2.01 12.34 -16.04
CA LEU A 70 1.81 13.75 -15.73
C LEU A 70 2.21 14.07 -14.28
N VAL A 71 2.92 15.17 -14.11
CA VAL A 71 3.38 15.69 -12.81
C VAL A 71 2.63 16.99 -12.45
N SER A 72 2.26 17.80 -13.46
CA SER A 72 1.48 19.02 -13.27
C SER A 72 0.57 19.28 -14.45
N ARG A 73 -0.57 19.91 -14.17
CA ARG A 73 -1.50 20.46 -15.18
C ARG A 73 -1.47 21.99 -15.23
N ASN A 74 -0.61 22.62 -14.43
CA ASN A 74 -0.43 24.06 -14.43
C ASN A 74 0.70 24.47 -15.39
N ALA A 75 0.35 25.15 -16.46
CA ALA A 75 1.30 25.61 -17.47
C ALA A 75 2.34 26.63 -16.94
N ASN A 76 2.14 27.18 -15.75
CA ASN A 76 3.07 28.14 -15.14
C ASN A 76 4.11 27.46 -14.22
N ASP A 77 3.96 26.17 -13.94
CA ASP A 77 4.91 25.46 -13.09
C ASP A 77 6.28 25.34 -13.76
N ARG A 78 7.31 25.58 -12.95
CA ARG A 78 8.72 25.32 -13.26
C ARG A 78 9.17 24.18 -12.38
N PHE A 79 9.78 23.16 -12.93
CA PHE A 79 10.12 21.91 -12.23
C PHE A 79 11.50 22.03 -11.56
N ASP A 80 11.71 23.12 -10.84
CA ASP A 80 12.88 23.42 -10.03
C ASP A 80 12.76 22.90 -8.58
N ALA A 81 13.76 23.14 -7.76
CA ALA A 81 13.76 22.71 -6.35
C ALA A 81 12.56 23.27 -5.56
N ALA A 82 12.15 24.52 -5.84
CA ALA A 82 11.04 25.16 -5.15
C ALA A 82 9.68 24.50 -5.50
N PHE A 83 9.52 24.06 -6.76
CA PHE A 83 8.35 23.28 -7.18
C PHE A 83 8.26 21.94 -6.41
N TRP A 84 9.36 21.19 -6.38
CA TRP A 84 9.39 19.90 -5.71
C TRP A 84 9.21 20.02 -4.21
N GLU A 85 9.89 20.99 -3.57
CA GLU A 85 9.73 21.24 -2.15
C GLU A 85 8.29 21.57 -1.77
N ARG A 86 7.62 22.43 -2.54
CA ARG A 86 6.21 22.76 -2.33
C ARG A 86 5.31 21.52 -2.40
N LYS A 87 5.54 20.62 -3.35
CA LYS A 87 4.78 19.37 -3.46
C LYS A 87 5.07 18.41 -2.30
N LEU A 88 6.31 18.29 -1.87
CA LEU A 88 6.70 17.48 -0.70
C LEU A 88 6.04 18.01 0.57
N ARG A 89 6.00 19.34 0.74
CA ARG A 89 5.28 19.98 1.85
C ARG A 89 3.78 19.67 1.81
N TRP A 90 3.14 19.72 0.65
CA TRP A 90 1.72 19.35 0.53
C TRP A 90 1.46 17.90 0.89
N ALA A 91 2.28 16.97 0.45
CA ALA A 91 2.17 15.57 0.81
C ALA A 91 2.30 15.35 2.33
N TRP A 92 3.26 16.03 2.98
CA TRP A 92 3.45 15.96 4.42
C TRP A 92 2.30 16.64 5.19
N GLU A 93 1.87 17.84 4.80
CA GLU A 93 0.73 18.54 5.42
C GLU A 93 -0.56 17.72 5.33
N TYR A 94 -0.78 17.03 4.19
CA TYR A 94 -1.91 16.12 4.06
C TYR A 94 -1.88 15.05 5.17
N ARG A 95 -0.75 14.37 5.38
CA ARG A 95 -0.63 13.34 6.43
C ARG A 95 -0.89 13.92 7.82
N LYS A 96 -0.34 15.07 8.12
CA LYS A 96 -0.60 15.76 9.41
C LYS A 96 -2.07 16.14 9.62
N THR A 97 -2.79 16.36 8.53
CA THR A 97 -4.22 16.73 8.59
C THR A 97 -5.12 15.52 8.78
N VAL A 98 -4.84 14.40 8.09
CA VAL A 98 -5.74 13.24 8.05
C VAL A 98 -5.41 12.16 9.08
N MET A 99 -4.24 12.22 9.70
CA MET A 99 -3.78 11.24 10.69
C MET A 99 -3.65 11.87 12.07
N ALA A 100 -3.83 11.05 13.11
CA ALA A 100 -3.51 11.49 14.46
C ALA A 100 -1.98 11.68 14.62
N PRO A 101 -1.52 12.63 15.48
CA PRO A 101 -0.09 12.89 15.65
C PRO A 101 0.75 11.64 15.96
N GLY A 102 0.25 10.73 16.81
CA GLY A 102 0.94 9.47 17.13
C GLY A 102 1.02 8.48 15.98
N ASP A 103 0.15 8.59 14.97
CA ASP A 103 0.14 7.73 13.78
C ASP A 103 1.19 8.14 12.74
N LEU A 104 1.77 9.36 12.86
CA LEU A 104 2.80 9.90 11.96
C LEU A 104 4.18 9.24 12.16
N ASP A 105 4.36 8.49 13.24
CA ASP A 105 5.60 7.75 13.49
C ASP A 105 5.87 6.65 12.45
N ALA A 106 4.80 6.02 11.97
CA ALA A 106 4.87 5.03 10.91
C ALA A 106 3.74 5.28 9.90
N CYS A 107 4.05 5.89 8.75
CA CYS A 107 3.06 6.25 7.74
C CYS A 107 3.69 6.35 6.34
N ARG A 108 2.84 6.19 5.32
CA ARG A 108 3.22 6.48 3.94
C ARG A 108 3.24 7.98 3.69
N ILE A 109 4.40 8.54 3.38
CA ILE A 109 4.57 9.98 3.12
C ILE A 109 4.19 10.32 1.68
N ILE A 110 4.55 9.43 0.72
CA ILE A 110 4.25 9.62 -0.71
C ILE A 110 3.64 8.33 -1.26
N PHE A 111 2.48 8.46 -1.87
CA PHE A 111 1.75 7.37 -2.52
C PHE A 111 1.59 7.64 -4.02
N GLY A 112 2.69 7.63 -4.75
CA GLY A 112 2.74 7.67 -6.20
C GLY A 112 1.88 8.77 -6.83
N GLU A 113 1.00 8.35 -7.71
CA GLU A 113 0.09 9.20 -8.47
C GLU A 113 -0.87 9.98 -7.58
N ALA A 114 -1.27 9.42 -6.44
CA ALA A 114 -2.20 10.08 -5.54
C ALA A 114 -1.60 11.34 -4.87
N ASP A 115 -0.28 11.42 -4.77
CA ASP A 115 0.45 12.60 -4.32
C ASP A 115 1.11 13.35 -5.48
N MET A 116 0.82 12.97 -6.72
CA MET A 116 1.40 13.57 -7.93
C MET A 116 2.93 13.38 -8.03
N PHE A 117 3.46 12.26 -7.52
CA PHE A 117 4.82 11.79 -7.69
C PHE A 117 4.81 10.42 -8.37
N PRO A 118 4.51 10.36 -9.67
CA PRO A 118 4.15 9.12 -10.35
C PRO A 118 5.29 8.08 -10.29
N GLY A 119 4.99 6.95 -9.68
CA GLY A 119 5.95 5.86 -9.50
C GLY A 119 6.92 6.04 -8.33
N LEU A 120 6.71 7.02 -7.43
CA LEU A 120 7.47 7.18 -6.19
C LEU A 120 6.63 6.76 -5.00
N THR A 121 7.15 5.86 -4.18
CA THR A 121 6.57 5.49 -2.87
C THR A 121 7.59 5.78 -1.78
N VAL A 122 7.15 6.43 -0.71
CA VAL A 122 7.98 6.68 0.46
C VAL A 122 7.21 6.32 1.72
N ASP A 123 7.70 5.35 2.46
CA ASP A 123 7.21 4.96 3.77
C ASP A 123 8.18 5.41 4.85
N LYS A 124 7.63 6.02 5.89
CA LYS A 124 8.35 6.39 7.10
C LYS A 124 8.10 5.32 8.17
N PHE A 125 9.18 4.81 8.73
CA PHE A 125 9.20 3.91 9.86
C PHE A 125 10.05 4.54 10.94
N HIS A 126 9.42 5.18 11.91
CA HIS A 126 10.05 5.96 12.98
C HIS A 126 11.09 6.94 12.41
N ASP A 127 12.38 6.59 12.45
CA ASP A 127 13.51 7.41 12.01
C ASP A 127 14.13 6.98 10.66
N LEU A 128 13.53 6.01 9.97
CA LEU A 128 13.95 5.54 8.66
C LEU A 128 12.89 5.84 7.59
N LEU A 129 13.36 6.21 6.41
CA LEU A 129 12.54 6.24 5.20
C LEU A 129 12.88 5.03 4.32
N SER A 130 11.86 4.32 3.88
CA SER A 130 11.98 3.26 2.86
C SER A 130 11.37 3.76 1.57
N VAL A 131 12.13 3.72 0.47
CA VAL A 131 11.78 4.37 -0.79
C VAL A 131 11.76 3.37 -1.93
N GLN A 132 10.71 3.42 -2.76
CA GLN A 132 10.66 2.74 -4.05
C GLN A 132 10.51 3.76 -5.18
N VAL A 133 11.42 3.72 -6.14
CA VAL A 133 11.39 4.56 -7.34
C VAL A 133 11.10 3.66 -8.54
N LEU A 134 9.89 3.73 -9.07
CA LEU A 134 9.36 2.79 -10.07
C LEU A 134 9.13 3.44 -11.44
N SER A 135 9.60 4.66 -11.66
CA SER A 135 9.54 5.33 -12.96
C SER A 135 10.85 6.02 -13.30
N VAL A 136 11.20 6.04 -14.57
CA VAL A 136 12.46 6.63 -15.05
C VAL A 136 12.53 8.12 -14.77
N GLY A 137 11.41 8.84 -14.81
CA GLY A 137 11.37 10.26 -14.50
C GLY A 137 11.65 10.56 -13.03
N MET A 138 11.08 9.78 -12.09
CA MET A 138 11.41 9.91 -10.66
C MET A 138 12.84 9.50 -10.37
N GLU A 139 13.39 8.49 -11.07
CA GLU A 139 14.80 8.12 -10.96
C GLU A 139 15.73 9.28 -11.29
N LYS A 140 15.43 10.07 -12.36
CA LYS A 140 16.25 11.24 -12.73
C LYS A 140 16.21 12.37 -11.71
N VAL A 141 15.14 12.51 -10.95
CA VAL A 141 14.98 13.61 -10.00
C VAL A 141 15.16 13.20 -8.53
N LYS A 142 15.36 11.91 -8.24
CA LYS A 142 15.45 11.41 -6.85
C LYS A 142 16.57 12.06 -6.05
N ASP A 143 17.73 12.35 -6.67
CA ASP A 143 18.87 12.95 -6.01
C ASP A 143 18.60 14.40 -5.53
N LEU A 144 17.64 15.07 -6.16
CA LEU A 144 17.09 16.33 -5.69
C LEU A 144 15.98 16.11 -4.67
N LEU A 145 15.05 15.15 -4.94
CA LEU A 145 13.84 14.96 -4.15
C LEU A 145 14.11 14.43 -2.74
N LEU A 146 14.97 13.41 -2.60
CA LEU A 146 15.13 12.72 -1.32
C LEU A 146 15.79 13.61 -0.27
N PRO A 147 16.86 14.39 -0.56
CA PRO A 147 17.38 15.37 0.39
C PRO A 147 16.36 16.47 0.76
N LEU A 148 15.57 16.95 -0.22
CA LEU A 148 14.50 17.91 0.04
C LEU A 148 13.44 17.33 0.97
N LEU A 149 13.01 16.09 0.75
CA LEU A 149 12.04 15.40 1.62
C LEU A 149 12.56 15.27 3.05
N VAL A 150 13.81 14.83 3.22
CA VAL A 150 14.44 14.72 4.56
C VAL A 150 14.43 16.07 5.25
N ARG A 151 14.79 17.15 4.55
CA ARG A 151 14.74 18.52 5.08
C ARG A 151 13.32 18.91 5.50
N VAL A 152 12.31 18.70 4.64
CA VAL A 152 10.91 19.04 4.94
C VAL A 152 10.40 18.30 6.17
N LEU A 153 10.74 17.01 6.31
CA LEU A 153 10.33 16.20 7.47
C LEU A 153 11.03 16.68 8.75
N ARG A 154 12.33 16.96 8.70
CA ARG A 154 13.10 17.46 9.86
C ARG A 154 12.61 18.84 10.30
N GLU A 155 12.32 19.76 9.38
CA GLU A 155 11.69 21.04 9.67
C GLU A 155 10.28 20.87 10.28
N GLY A 156 9.57 19.81 9.88
CA GLY A 156 8.30 19.39 10.46
C GLY A 156 8.41 18.64 11.80
N GLY A 157 9.60 18.64 12.45
CA GLY A 157 9.83 18.02 13.75
C GLY A 157 10.02 16.50 13.72
N GLN A 158 10.20 15.90 12.52
CA GLN A 158 10.44 14.47 12.42
C GLN A 158 11.94 14.14 12.47
N THR A 159 12.29 13.06 13.15
CA THR A 159 13.64 12.49 13.06
C THR A 159 13.73 11.64 11.80
N VAL A 160 14.77 11.85 11.01
CA VAL A 160 15.12 11.00 9.87
C VAL A 160 16.61 10.69 9.96
N ARG A 161 16.94 9.44 10.27
CA ARG A 161 18.30 8.91 10.41
C ARG A 161 18.89 8.47 9.08
N GLY A 162 18.03 8.00 8.15
CA GLY A 162 18.48 7.56 6.82
C GLY A 162 17.34 7.23 5.88
N VAL A 163 17.73 7.09 4.62
CA VAL A 163 16.84 6.71 3.51
C VAL A 163 17.35 5.41 2.90
N PHE A 164 16.50 4.39 2.84
CA PHE A 164 16.84 3.10 2.27
C PHE A 164 16.03 2.86 0.98
N GLU A 165 16.71 2.61 -0.12
CA GLU A 165 16.08 2.30 -1.41
C GLU A 165 15.71 0.81 -1.49
N ARG A 166 14.43 0.51 -1.72
CA ARG A 166 13.87 -0.80 -1.95
C ARG A 166 13.45 -0.94 -3.41
N ASN A 167 14.40 -0.70 -4.28
CA ASN A 167 14.27 -0.76 -5.72
C ASN A 167 14.52 -2.18 -6.28
N ASP A 168 14.51 -3.20 -5.42
CA ASP A 168 14.67 -4.63 -5.69
C ASP A 168 13.36 -5.29 -6.20
N VAL A 169 12.68 -4.63 -7.13
CA VAL A 169 11.40 -5.07 -7.67
C VAL A 169 11.40 -5.16 -9.20
N ALA A 170 10.92 -6.27 -9.75
CA ALA A 170 10.89 -6.53 -11.20
C ALA A 170 10.09 -5.50 -12.01
N LEU A 171 9.25 -4.69 -11.35
CA LEU A 171 8.49 -3.63 -12.04
C LEU A 171 9.41 -2.56 -12.63
N ARG A 172 10.59 -2.30 -12.04
CA ARG A 172 11.59 -1.36 -12.55
C ARG A 172 12.12 -1.74 -13.95
N GLU A 173 12.24 -3.03 -14.21
CA GLU A 173 12.72 -3.53 -15.51
C GLU A 173 11.80 -3.12 -16.67
N LYS A 174 10.49 -2.94 -16.39
CA LYS A 174 9.53 -2.43 -17.37
C LYS A 174 9.72 -0.96 -17.72
N GLU A 175 10.44 -0.23 -16.90
CA GLU A 175 10.86 1.16 -17.12
C GLU A 175 12.29 1.25 -17.70
N GLY A 176 12.96 0.12 -17.92
CA GLY A 176 14.36 0.06 -18.33
C GLY A 176 15.34 0.40 -17.19
N LEU A 177 14.91 0.30 -15.93
CA LEU A 177 15.71 0.60 -14.76
C LEU A 177 16.25 -0.70 -14.14
N PRO A 178 17.51 -0.73 -13.68
CA PRO A 178 18.05 -1.87 -12.95
C PRO A 178 17.40 -1.99 -11.57
N GLN A 179 17.31 -3.21 -11.05
CA GLN A 179 16.99 -3.43 -9.65
C GLN A 179 18.18 -3.05 -8.79
N CYS A 180 17.93 -2.39 -7.66
CA CYS A 180 18.94 -2.05 -6.67
C CYS A 180 18.33 -1.98 -5.27
N LYS A 181 19.19 -2.14 -4.24
CA LYS A 181 18.81 -2.04 -2.84
C LYS A 181 19.98 -1.49 -2.03
N GLY A 182 19.73 -0.59 -1.10
CA GLY A 182 20.76 -0.04 -0.23
C GLY A 182 20.43 1.34 0.32
N TRP A 183 21.37 1.87 1.10
CA TRP A 183 21.26 3.23 1.61
C TRP A 183 21.41 4.27 0.51
N PHE A 184 20.46 5.21 0.45
CA PHE A 184 20.62 6.42 -0.36
C PHE A 184 21.62 7.36 0.32
N PRO A 185 22.64 7.85 -0.41
CA PRO A 185 23.65 8.74 0.17
C PRO A 185 23.06 10.14 0.41
N LEU A 186 22.79 10.47 1.66
CA LEU A 186 22.43 11.84 2.03
C LEU A 186 23.66 12.73 2.05
N PRO A 187 23.60 13.97 1.48
CA PRO A 187 24.73 14.87 1.44
C PRO A 187 25.30 15.19 2.82
N GLY A 188 26.57 14.87 3.04
CA GLY A 188 27.27 15.15 4.29
C GLY A 188 26.94 14.23 5.47
N GLU A 189 26.17 13.18 5.26
CA GLU A 189 25.79 12.22 6.30
C GLU A 189 26.32 10.82 6.00
N ALA A 190 26.78 10.12 7.03
CA ALA A 190 27.12 8.70 6.91
C ALA A 190 25.84 7.84 6.92
N PRO A 191 25.81 6.73 6.18
CA PRO A 191 24.67 5.82 6.24
C PRO A 191 24.50 5.25 7.64
N PRO A 192 23.25 4.99 8.10
CA PRO A 192 22.98 4.35 9.37
C PRO A 192 23.62 2.97 9.47
N GLY A 193 24.06 2.59 10.69
CA GLY A 193 24.66 1.28 10.94
C GLY A 193 23.67 0.11 10.95
N SER A 194 22.35 0.39 10.97
CA SER A 194 21.31 -0.66 11.01
C SER A 194 20.09 -0.27 10.16
N PRO A 195 19.57 -1.19 9.31
CA PRO A 195 18.32 -1.02 8.58
C PRO A 195 17.08 -1.37 9.41
N VAL A 196 17.25 -1.68 10.70
CA VAL A 196 16.16 -2.06 11.60
C VAL A 196 15.79 -0.89 12.50
N THR A 197 14.51 -0.66 12.65
CA THR A 197 13.93 0.34 13.57
C THR A 197 12.71 -0.23 14.27
N GLU A 198 12.31 0.37 15.40
CA GLU A 198 11.07 0.04 16.10
C GLU A 198 10.02 1.09 15.78
N ILE A 199 8.83 0.65 15.43
CA ILE A 199 7.65 1.51 15.25
C ILE A 199 6.60 1.21 16.31
N VAL A 200 5.74 2.19 16.58
CA VAL A 200 4.53 2.02 17.39
C VAL A 200 3.31 2.27 16.52
N GLU A 201 2.45 1.26 16.39
CA GLU A 201 1.17 1.39 15.68
C GLU A 201 0.03 0.87 16.57
N ASN A 202 -0.99 1.71 16.80
CA ASN A 202 -2.12 1.38 17.66
C ASN A 202 -1.72 0.93 19.10
N GLY A 203 -0.58 1.43 19.60
CA GLY A 203 -0.03 1.04 20.89
C GLY A 203 0.82 -0.26 20.87
N VAL A 204 0.89 -0.94 19.74
CA VAL A 204 1.71 -2.16 19.55
C VAL A 204 3.07 -1.77 18.96
N ARG A 205 4.12 -2.34 19.52
CA ARG A 205 5.52 -2.17 19.05
C ARG A 205 5.87 -3.26 18.07
N TYR A 206 6.48 -2.87 16.93
CA TYR A 206 6.97 -3.78 15.91
C TYR A 206 8.41 -3.45 15.54
N LEU A 207 9.22 -4.48 15.33
CA LEU A 207 10.48 -4.32 14.60
C LEU A 207 10.19 -4.30 13.10
N VAL A 208 10.74 -3.29 12.43
CA VAL A 208 10.70 -3.16 10.99
C VAL A 208 12.12 -3.21 10.45
N ASP A 209 12.37 -4.16 9.57
CA ASP A 209 13.61 -4.28 8.80
C ASP A 209 13.34 -3.73 7.39
N VAL A 210 13.84 -2.53 7.10
CA VAL A 210 13.64 -1.91 5.79
C VAL A 210 14.46 -2.59 4.69
N GLU A 211 15.45 -3.39 5.03
CA GLU A 211 16.25 -4.15 4.08
C GLU A 211 15.62 -5.49 3.69
N ASN A 212 15.17 -6.28 4.67
CA ASN A 212 14.73 -7.65 4.44
C ASN A 212 13.22 -7.86 4.61
N GLY A 213 12.51 -6.86 5.17
CA GLY A 213 11.06 -6.89 5.31
C GLY A 213 10.35 -6.92 3.95
N GLN A 214 9.10 -7.40 3.94
CA GLN A 214 8.29 -7.44 2.72
C GLN A 214 7.98 -6.04 2.21
N LYS A 215 7.92 -5.87 0.89
CA LYS A 215 7.73 -4.57 0.20
C LYS A 215 8.74 -3.54 0.71
N THR A 216 8.27 -2.50 1.38
CA THR A 216 9.08 -1.42 1.98
C THR A 216 9.54 -1.72 3.40
N GLY A 217 9.01 -2.77 4.05
CA GLY A 217 9.34 -3.17 5.41
C GLY A 217 8.13 -3.62 6.23
N PHE A 218 7.00 -2.90 6.15
CA PHE A 218 5.76 -3.19 6.88
C PHE A 218 4.53 -2.73 6.10
N PHE A 219 3.36 -3.33 6.36
CA PHE A 219 2.10 -2.99 5.67
C PHE A 219 1.34 -1.91 6.44
N LEU A 220 1.58 -0.64 6.08
CA LEU A 220 0.96 0.52 6.74
C LEU A 220 -0.51 0.74 6.35
N ASP A 221 -0.92 0.21 5.19
CA ASP A 221 -2.25 0.38 4.61
C ASP A 221 -3.40 -0.23 5.45
N GLN A 222 -3.10 -1.22 6.30
CA GLN A 222 -4.05 -1.89 7.19
C GLN A 222 -4.14 -1.28 8.61
N LYS A 223 -3.41 -0.21 8.91
CA LYS A 223 -3.32 0.39 10.26
C LYS A 223 -4.67 0.52 10.97
N TYR A 224 -5.62 1.18 10.33
CA TYR A 224 -6.92 1.45 10.94
C TYR A 224 -7.86 0.25 10.89
N ASN A 225 -7.64 -0.70 9.99
CA ASN A 225 -8.36 -1.97 9.94
C ASN A 225 -7.93 -2.85 11.12
N ARG A 226 -6.63 -2.88 11.44
CA ARG A 226 -6.11 -3.55 12.65
C ARG A 226 -6.71 -2.94 13.93
N ARG A 227 -6.79 -1.61 14.01
CA ARG A 227 -7.45 -0.90 15.12
C ARG A 227 -8.93 -1.30 15.26
N ALA A 228 -9.65 -1.43 14.13
CA ALA A 228 -11.06 -1.85 14.14
C ALA A 228 -11.23 -3.28 14.67
N VAL A 229 -10.33 -4.20 14.32
CA VAL A 229 -10.29 -5.56 14.86
C VAL A 229 -10.03 -5.55 16.38
N GLY A 230 -9.01 -4.82 16.83
CA GLY A 230 -8.68 -4.70 18.26
C GLY A 230 -9.87 -4.26 19.13
N ARG A 231 -10.68 -3.32 18.65
CA ARG A 231 -11.88 -2.84 19.37
C ARG A 231 -12.93 -3.92 19.64
N LEU A 232 -12.97 -4.98 18.86
CA LEU A 232 -13.96 -6.05 18.99
C LEU A 232 -13.39 -7.32 19.62
N ALA A 233 -12.11 -7.34 19.96
CA ALA A 233 -11.39 -8.55 20.36
C ALA A 233 -11.54 -8.91 21.84
N GLU A 234 -12.02 -8.01 22.70
CA GLU A 234 -12.10 -8.22 24.15
C GLU A 234 -12.82 -9.53 24.51
N GLY A 235 -12.14 -10.37 25.31
CA GLY A 235 -12.64 -11.64 25.79
C GLY A 235 -12.80 -12.76 24.74
N LYS A 236 -12.37 -12.54 23.48
CA LYS A 236 -12.59 -13.47 22.37
C LYS A 236 -11.41 -14.39 22.12
N THR A 237 -11.72 -15.59 21.63
CA THR A 237 -10.76 -16.49 21.02
C THR A 237 -10.66 -16.14 19.54
N VAL A 238 -9.47 -15.71 19.10
CA VAL A 238 -9.21 -15.14 17.77
C VAL A 238 -8.32 -16.08 16.95
N LEU A 239 -8.65 -16.25 15.67
CA LEU A 239 -7.79 -16.88 14.66
C LEU A 239 -7.41 -15.84 13.62
N ASP A 240 -6.12 -15.52 13.52
CA ASP A 240 -5.56 -14.63 12.51
C ASP A 240 -4.85 -15.43 11.43
N CYS A 241 -5.48 -15.55 10.27
CA CYS A 241 -4.95 -16.26 9.11
C CYS A 241 -4.18 -15.29 8.20
N PHE A 242 -3.00 -15.73 7.74
CA PHE A 242 -2.06 -14.91 6.97
C PHE A 242 -1.49 -13.77 7.82
N THR A 243 -1.13 -14.09 9.06
CA THR A 243 -0.77 -13.12 10.10
C THR A 243 0.49 -12.31 9.78
N HIS A 244 1.34 -12.78 8.86
CA HIS A 244 2.64 -12.19 8.53
C HIS A 244 3.47 -11.99 9.82
N THR A 245 3.79 -10.76 10.18
CA THR A 245 4.55 -10.43 11.41
C THR A 245 3.66 -10.30 12.66
N GLY A 246 2.44 -10.81 12.63
CA GLY A 246 1.52 -10.81 13.76
C GLY A 246 0.68 -9.54 13.90
N SER A 247 0.60 -8.71 12.84
CA SER A 247 0.08 -7.36 13.03
C SER A 247 -1.41 -7.28 13.38
N PHE A 248 -2.29 -8.11 12.80
CA PHE A 248 -3.68 -8.23 13.23
C PHE A 248 -3.81 -8.96 14.56
N ALA A 249 -3.11 -10.07 14.73
CA ALA A 249 -3.08 -10.86 15.96
C ALA A 249 -2.73 -10.02 17.19
N LEU A 250 -1.67 -9.21 17.10
CA LEU A 250 -1.21 -8.36 18.20
C LEU A 250 -2.17 -7.21 18.50
N ASN A 251 -2.85 -6.64 17.48
CA ASN A 251 -3.91 -5.67 17.73
C ASN A 251 -5.11 -6.32 18.43
N ALA A 252 -5.47 -7.57 18.09
CA ALA A 252 -6.50 -8.31 18.80
C ALA A 252 -6.09 -8.62 20.25
N ALA A 253 -4.86 -9.07 20.47
CA ALA A 253 -4.33 -9.33 21.80
C ALA A 253 -4.28 -8.07 22.67
N MET A 254 -3.79 -6.96 22.13
CA MET A 254 -3.79 -5.64 22.79
C MET A 254 -5.21 -5.14 23.09
N GLY A 255 -6.19 -5.50 22.26
CA GLY A 255 -7.61 -5.24 22.45
C GLY A 255 -8.29 -6.15 23.47
N GLY A 256 -7.54 -6.96 24.22
CA GLY A 256 -8.07 -7.80 25.31
C GLY A 256 -8.59 -9.17 24.85
N ALA A 257 -8.15 -9.68 23.71
CA ALA A 257 -8.48 -11.05 23.32
C ALA A 257 -8.06 -12.04 24.41
N LYS A 258 -8.91 -13.06 24.67
CA LYS A 258 -8.64 -14.12 25.64
C LYS A 258 -7.52 -15.04 25.15
N HIS A 259 -7.51 -15.32 23.86
CA HIS A 259 -6.50 -16.16 23.19
C HIS A 259 -6.45 -15.79 21.70
N VAL A 260 -5.23 -15.82 21.11
CA VAL A 260 -5.02 -15.51 19.69
C VAL A 260 -4.16 -16.60 19.07
N THR A 261 -4.67 -17.26 18.03
CA THR A 261 -3.87 -18.16 17.19
C THR A 261 -3.48 -17.40 15.92
N ALA A 262 -2.19 -17.09 15.77
CA ALA A 262 -1.62 -16.38 14.62
C ALA A 262 -0.98 -17.38 13.65
N VAL A 263 -1.43 -17.41 12.41
CA VAL A 263 -1.05 -18.42 11.41
C VAL A 263 -0.48 -17.79 10.16
N ASP A 264 0.68 -18.28 9.74
CA ASP A 264 1.27 -17.96 8.42
C ASP A 264 1.97 -19.19 7.85
N VAL A 265 2.10 -19.27 6.53
CA VAL A 265 2.85 -20.35 5.88
C VAL A 265 4.36 -20.17 6.02
N SER A 266 4.82 -18.93 6.22
CA SER A 266 6.23 -18.57 6.37
C SER A 266 6.69 -18.76 7.82
N ALA A 267 7.59 -19.71 8.06
CA ALA A 267 8.19 -19.92 9.38
C ALA A 267 8.91 -18.67 9.91
N SER A 268 9.60 -17.92 9.04
CA SER A 268 10.29 -16.68 9.42
C SER A 268 9.31 -15.55 9.81
N ALA A 269 8.15 -15.48 9.16
CA ALA A 269 7.10 -14.54 9.55
C ALA A 269 6.50 -14.89 10.91
N VAL A 270 6.27 -16.18 11.16
CA VAL A 270 5.79 -16.71 12.45
C VAL A 270 6.78 -16.42 13.58
N GLU A 271 8.08 -16.61 13.35
CA GLU A 271 9.13 -16.24 14.32
C GLU A 271 9.12 -14.74 14.64
N MET A 272 8.95 -13.90 13.62
CA MET A 272 8.84 -12.45 13.81
C MET A 272 7.55 -12.07 14.57
N ALA A 273 6.44 -12.75 14.30
CA ALA A 273 5.19 -12.55 15.04
C ALA A 273 5.37 -12.89 16.52
N ARG A 274 6.06 -13.98 16.83
CA ARG A 274 6.39 -14.38 18.21
C ARG A 274 7.29 -13.36 18.90
N ALA A 275 8.35 -12.92 18.23
CA ALA A 275 9.26 -11.90 18.75
C ALA A 275 8.53 -10.56 19.02
N ASN A 276 7.61 -10.17 18.14
CA ASN A 276 6.77 -8.99 18.35
C ASN A 276 5.78 -9.20 19.52
N ALA A 277 5.21 -10.39 19.71
CA ALA A 277 4.37 -10.70 20.87
C ALA A 277 5.13 -10.56 22.19
N GLU A 278 6.33 -11.12 22.29
CA GLU A 278 7.20 -11.00 23.46
C GLU A 278 7.58 -9.56 23.76
N ARG A 279 7.92 -8.77 22.72
CA ARG A 279 8.24 -7.32 22.82
C ARG A 279 7.13 -6.51 23.45
N ASN A 280 5.88 -6.92 23.25
CA ASN A 280 4.70 -6.26 23.80
C ASN A 280 4.20 -6.88 25.11
N GLY A 281 4.89 -7.87 25.67
CA GLY A 281 4.42 -8.60 26.84
C GLY A 281 3.19 -9.48 26.58
N LEU A 282 2.93 -9.83 25.33
CA LEU A 282 1.76 -10.59 24.87
C LEU A 282 2.08 -12.06 24.55
N GLY A 283 3.31 -12.52 24.82
CA GLY A 283 3.75 -13.89 24.51
C GLY A 283 2.91 -15.00 25.17
N GLY A 284 2.23 -14.69 26.28
CA GLY A 284 1.31 -15.61 26.95
C GLY A 284 -0.14 -15.58 26.47
N VAL A 285 -0.49 -14.69 25.51
CA VAL A 285 -1.88 -14.50 25.08
C VAL A 285 -2.25 -15.46 23.95
N GLY A 286 -1.28 -16.09 23.27
CA GLY A 286 -1.62 -16.96 22.14
C GLY A 286 -0.46 -17.72 21.53
N ASP A 287 -0.75 -18.41 20.44
CA ASP A 287 0.16 -19.28 19.71
C ASP A 287 0.46 -18.73 18.33
N CYS A 288 1.72 -18.87 17.89
CA CYS A 288 2.16 -18.56 16.52
C CYS A 288 2.48 -19.87 15.79
N VAL A 289 1.77 -20.17 14.71
CA VAL A 289 1.77 -21.47 14.03
C VAL A 289 2.15 -21.33 12.57
N ALA A 290 3.16 -22.07 12.13
CA ALA A 290 3.51 -22.17 10.70
C ALA A 290 2.62 -23.23 10.04
N ALA A 291 1.64 -22.81 9.24
CA ALA A 291 0.70 -23.70 8.55
C ALA A 291 0.11 -23.07 7.29
N ASN A 292 -0.29 -23.93 6.35
CA ASN A 292 -1.06 -23.53 5.18
C ASN A 292 -2.53 -23.36 5.57
N VAL A 293 -3.07 -22.16 5.44
CA VAL A 293 -4.46 -21.81 5.79
C VAL A 293 -5.48 -22.66 5.03
N PHE A 294 -5.21 -23.01 3.76
CA PHE A 294 -6.11 -23.85 2.96
C PHE A 294 -6.20 -25.31 3.46
N GLU A 295 -5.23 -25.76 4.21
CA GLU A 295 -5.23 -27.08 4.85
C GLU A 295 -5.72 -26.99 6.29
N LEU A 296 -5.36 -25.92 6.99
CA LEU A 296 -5.69 -25.70 8.39
C LEU A 296 -7.21 -25.52 8.60
N LEU A 297 -7.87 -24.63 7.83
CA LEU A 297 -9.29 -24.36 8.05
C LEU A 297 -10.17 -25.61 7.91
N PRO A 298 -9.99 -26.48 6.89
CA PRO A 298 -10.72 -27.76 6.83
C PRO A 298 -10.39 -28.73 7.97
N ALA A 299 -9.14 -28.70 8.51
CA ALA A 299 -8.78 -29.52 9.65
C ALA A 299 -9.49 -29.06 10.92
N LEU A 300 -9.51 -27.75 11.17
CA LEU A 300 -10.20 -27.14 12.32
C LEU A 300 -11.71 -27.41 12.34
N GLU A 301 -12.36 -27.59 11.19
CA GLU A 301 -13.78 -27.96 11.14
C GLU A 301 -14.08 -29.32 11.81
N LYS A 302 -13.09 -30.21 11.89
CA LYS A 302 -13.20 -31.55 12.51
C LYS A 302 -12.89 -31.55 14.00
N GLU A 303 -12.32 -30.44 14.50
CA GLU A 303 -11.90 -30.28 15.88
C GLU A 303 -12.98 -29.60 16.73
N PRO A 304 -13.02 -29.83 18.04
CA PRO A 304 -13.97 -29.17 18.93
C PRO A 304 -13.63 -27.69 19.19
N VAL A 305 -12.53 -27.19 18.62
CA VAL A 305 -12.07 -25.80 18.81
C VAL A 305 -13.08 -24.83 18.23
N LYS A 306 -13.40 -23.80 19.00
CA LYS A 306 -14.30 -22.72 18.60
C LYS A 306 -13.54 -21.39 18.63
N TYR A 307 -13.75 -20.59 17.60
CA TYR A 307 -13.26 -19.23 17.51
C TYR A 307 -14.45 -18.25 17.55
N ASP A 308 -14.27 -17.16 18.27
CA ASP A 308 -15.27 -16.07 18.32
C ASP A 308 -15.02 -15.03 17.24
N PHE A 309 -13.78 -14.96 16.75
CA PHE A 309 -13.36 -14.01 15.75
C PHE A 309 -12.31 -14.63 14.82
N ILE A 310 -12.54 -14.56 13.51
CA ILE A 310 -11.57 -15.00 12.50
C ILE A 310 -11.18 -13.82 11.62
N ILE A 311 -9.89 -13.68 11.33
CA ILE A 311 -9.31 -12.64 10.48
C ILE A 311 -8.69 -13.31 9.26
N LEU A 312 -9.02 -12.82 8.07
CA LEU A 312 -8.52 -13.29 6.77
C LEU A 312 -7.91 -12.11 6.02
N ASP A 313 -6.58 -11.99 6.03
CA ASP A 313 -5.83 -10.99 5.24
C ASP A 313 -4.87 -11.67 4.25
N PRO A 314 -5.39 -12.42 3.28
CA PRO A 314 -4.57 -13.20 2.36
C PRO A 314 -3.78 -12.28 1.41
N PRO A 315 -2.65 -12.76 0.87
CA PRO A 315 -1.97 -12.09 -0.23
C PRO A 315 -2.88 -12.00 -1.46
N ALA A 316 -2.56 -11.11 -2.39
CA ALA A 316 -3.32 -11.00 -3.64
C ALA A 316 -3.26 -12.32 -4.43
N PHE A 317 -4.35 -13.06 -4.49
CA PHE A 317 -4.43 -14.34 -5.21
C PHE A 317 -4.36 -14.17 -6.73
N THR A 318 -4.49 -12.94 -7.24
CA THR A 318 -4.34 -12.65 -8.67
C THR A 318 -3.57 -11.36 -8.92
N LYS A 319 -2.74 -11.40 -9.98
CA LYS A 319 -2.01 -10.24 -10.52
C LYS A 319 -2.46 -9.90 -11.95
N SER A 320 -3.56 -10.55 -12.43
CA SER A 320 -4.06 -10.33 -13.79
C SER A 320 -5.55 -10.61 -13.91
N ARG A 321 -6.22 -9.96 -14.88
CA ARG A 321 -7.62 -10.25 -15.20
C ARG A 321 -7.87 -11.71 -15.58
N ARG A 322 -6.89 -12.34 -16.23
CA ARG A 322 -7.00 -13.74 -16.69
C ARG A 322 -7.16 -14.74 -15.56
N THR A 323 -6.55 -14.47 -14.42
CA THR A 323 -6.57 -15.35 -13.23
C THR A 323 -7.55 -14.88 -12.16
N ALA A 324 -8.33 -13.83 -12.42
CA ALA A 324 -9.26 -13.25 -11.45
C ALA A 324 -10.37 -14.23 -11.00
N ALA A 325 -10.91 -15.04 -11.92
CA ALA A 325 -11.93 -16.04 -11.57
C ALA A 325 -11.41 -17.10 -10.58
N ASN A 326 -10.20 -17.63 -10.82
CA ASN A 326 -9.56 -18.60 -9.90
C ASN A 326 -9.25 -17.97 -8.55
N ALA A 327 -8.83 -16.70 -8.52
CA ALA A 327 -8.61 -15.96 -7.29
C ALA A 327 -9.90 -15.81 -6.47
N MET A 328 -11.02 -15.50 -7.13
CA MET A 328 -12.31 -15.40 -6.46
C MET A 328 -12.75 -16.73 -5.86
N ALA A 329 -12.44 -17.86 -6.50
CA ALA A 329 -12.68 -19.20 -5.92
C ALA A 329 -11.85 -19.42 -4.65
N GLY A 330 -10.57 -19.03 -4.63
CA GLY A 330 -9.71 -19.09 -3.45
C GLY A 330 -10.24 -18.22 -2.30
N TYR A 331 -10.62 -16.97 -2.59
CA TYR A 331 -11.26 -16.09 -1.59
C TYR A 331 -12.55 -16.72 -1.05
N LYS A 332 -13.38 -17.29 -1.92
CA LYS A 332 -14.64 -17.95 -1.52
C LYS A 332 -14.36 -19.12 -0.58
N GLU A 333 -13.40 -19.96 -0.90
CA GLU A 333 -13.06 -21.15 -0.10
C GLU A 333 -12.67 -20.78 1.33
N ILE A 334 -11.72 -19.87 1.52
CA ILE A 334 -11.27 -19.49 2.88
C ILE A 334 -12.38 -18.79 3.66
N ASN A 335 -13.18 -17.94 3.02
CA ASN A 335 -14.30 -17.25 3.67
C ASN A 335 -15.42 -18.23 4.06
N TYR A 336 -15.75 -19.16 3.18
CA TYR A 336 -16.73 -20.23 3.45
C TYR A 336 -16.31 -21.05 4.68
N ARG A 337 -15.05 -21.51 4.74
CA ARG A 337 -14.51 -22.27 5.86
C ARG A 337 -14.52 -21.46 7.17
N ALA A 338 -14.09 -20.22 7.12
CA ALA A 338 -14.12 -19.34 8.29
C ALA A 338 -15.55 -19.15 8.83
N MET A 339 -16.53 -18.94 7.93
CA MET A 339 -17.92 -18.81 8.33
C MET A 339 -18.49 -20.08 8.99
N LYS A 340 -18.05 -21.27 8.59
CA LYS A 340 -18.44 -22.53 9.22
C LYS A 340 -17.83 -22.73 10.60
N LEU A 341 -16.65 -22.19 10.84
CA LEU A 341 -15.95 -22.26 12.13
C LEU A 341 -16.53 -21.31 13.17
N LEU A 342 -17.17 -20.22 12.71
CA LEU A 342 -17.70 -19.19 13.58
C LEU A 342 -19.10 -19.54 14.11
N PRO A 343 -19.36 -19.36 15.43
CA PRO A 343 -20.70 -19.50 15.97
C PRO A 343 -21.58 -18.32 15.57
N ARG A 344 -22.89 -18.44 15.79
CA ARG A 344 -23.79 -17.28 15.74
C ARG A 344 -23.34 -16.22 16.74
N GLY A 345 -23.24 -14.97 16.31
CA GLY A 345 -22.68 -13.86 17.08
C GLY A 345 -21.17 -13.70 16.90
N GLY A 346 -20.47 -14.66 16.27
CA GLY A 346 -19.05 -14.58 15.95
C GLY A 346 -18.74 -13.54 14.89
N TYR A 347 -17.49 -13.13 14.80
CA TYR A 347 -17.03 -12.04 13.93
C TYR A 347 -16.07 -12.55 12.85
N LEU A 348 -16.15 -11.95 11.68
CA LEU A 348 -15.24 -12.19 10.56
C LEU A 348 -14.69 -10.85 10.06
N ALA A 349 -13.38 -10.66 10.10
CA ALA A 349 -12.67 -9.64 9.35
C ALA A 349 -12.09 -10.28 8.11
N THR A 350 -12.41 -9.75 6.92
CA THR A 350 -11.91 -10.33 5.67
C THR A 350 -11.47 -9.25 4.70
N CYS A 351 -10.33 -9.47 4.06
CA CYS A 351 -9.67 -8.48 3.22
C CYS A 351 -9.39 -9.03 1.81
N SER A 352 -9.25 -8.10 0.88
CA SER A 352 -8.60 -8.33 -0.41
C SER A 352 -7.80 -7.11 -0.82
N CYS A 353 -6.51 -7.28 -1.04
CA CYS A 353 -5.62 -6.26 -1.61
C CYS A 353 -5.48 -6.38 -3.14
N SER A 354 -6.25 -7.26 -3.80
CA SER A 354 -6.19 -7.44 -5.24
C SER A 354 -7.00 -6.36 -5.96
N HIS A 355 -6.33 -5.59 -6.81
CA HIS A 355 -6.99 -4.62 -7.70
C HIS A 355 -8.05 -5.27 -8.62
N PHE A 356 -7.84 -6.55 -9.00
CA PHE A 356 -8.78 -7.28 -9.87
C PHE A 356 -9.97 -7.91 -9.13
N ALA A 357 -9.99 -7.88 -7.80
CA ALA A 357 -11.15 -8.21 -6.98
C ALA A 357 -11.88 -6.91 -6.60
N GLU A 358 -12.67 -6.38 -7.53
CA GLU A 358 -13.49 -5.19 -7.32
C GLU A 358 -14.40 -5.38 -6.09
N GLU A 359 -14.72 -4.30 -5.38
CA GLU A 359 -15.47 -4.36 -4.12
C GLU A 359 -16.82 -5.07 -4.27
N GLU A 360 -17.58 -4.73 -5.32
CA GLU A 360 -18.88 -5.36 -5.60
C GLU A 360 -18.74 -6.87 -5.83
N LYS A 361 -17.72 -7.30 -6.57
CA LYS A 361 -17.45 -8.71 -6.83
C LYS A 361 -17.03 -9.45 -5.57
N PHE A 362 -16.22 -8.81 -4.73
CA PHE A 362 -15.78 -9.37 -3.46
C PHE A 362 -16.96 -9.50 -2.49
N ALA A 363 -17.84 -8.49 -2.38
CA ALA A 363 -19.05 -8.54 -1.59
C ALA A 363 -20.04 -9.62 -2.09
N ALA A 364 -20.21 -9.75 -3.40
CA ALA A 364 -21.03 -10.81 -3.99
C ALA A 364 -20.49 -12.22 -3.69
N MET A 365 -19.16 -12.38 -3.71
CA MET A 365 -18.47 -13.61 -3.31
C MET A 365 -18.73 -13.95 -1.84
N LEU A 366 -18.62 -12.96 -0.92
CA LEU A 366 -18.90 -13.14 0.51
C LEU A 366 -20.36 -13.58 0.74
N HIS A 367 -21.31 -12.96 0.04
CA HIS A 367 -22.71 -13.36 0.11
C HIS A 367 -22.92 -14.79 -0.40
N SER A 368 -22.24 -15.19 -1.47
CA SER A 368 -22.28 -16.57 -1.98
C SER A 368 -21.67 -17.57 -0.98
N ALA A 369 -20.55 -17.24 -0.35
CA ALA A 369 -19.90 -18.07 0.68
C ALA A 369 -20.80 -18.25 1.90
N ALA A 370 -21.46 -17.18 2.35
CA ALA A 370 -22.41 -17.21 3.48
C ALA A 370 -23.61 -18.11 3.21
N ARG A 371 -24.19 -18.01 2.01
CA ARG A 371 -25.29 -18.90 1.58
C ARG A 371 -24.87 -20.36 1.62
N ASP A 372 -23.69 -20.67 1.08
CA ASP A 372 -23.19 -22.05 1.02
C ASP A 372 -22.80 -22.56 2.43
N ALA A 373 -22.40 -21.69 3.36
CA ALA A 373 -22.16 -22.00 4.76
C ALA A 373 -23.45 -22.09 5.61
N GLY A 374 -24.58 -21.71 5.05
CA GLY A 374 -25.89 -21.73 5.75
C GLY A 374 -26.01 -20.62 6.82
N VAL A 375 -25.27 -19.51 6.68
CA VAL A 375 -25.28 -18.39 7.63
C VAL A 375 -25.73 -17.10 6.96
N ARG A 376 -26.08 -16.11 7.78
CA ARG A 376 -26.29 -14.73 7.34
C ARG A 376 -25.21 -13.83 7.90
N LEU A 377 -24.91 -12.76 7.18
CA LEU A 377 -23.91 -11.78 7.55
C LEU A 377 -24.56 -10.45 7.90
N ARG A 378 -24.14 -9.87 9.03
CA ARG A 378 -24.41 -8.47 9.36
C ARG A 378 -23.12 -7.68 9.19
N GLN A 379 -23.13 -6.71 8.29
CA GLN A 379 -21.98 -5.81 8.12
C GLN A 379 -21.90 -4.84 9.29
N ILE A 380 -20.75 -4.78 9.93
CA ILE A 380 -20.41 -3.81 10.96
C ILE A 380 -19.71 -2.62 10.32
N GLU A 381 -18.68 -2.88 9.53
CA GLU A 381 -17.91 -1.87 8.80
C GLU A 381 -17.51 -2.39 7.42
N ALA A 382 -17.49 -1.49 6.43
CA ALA A 382 -16.74 -1.63 5.19
C ALA A 382 -15.68 -0.54 5.16
N ARG A 383 -14.43 -0.89 4.90
CA ARG A 383 -13.29 0.00 5.00
C ARG A 383 -12.35 -0.22 3.81
N GLN A 384 -11.47 0.74 3.63
CA GLN A 384 -10.44 0.75 2.58
C GLN A 384 -9.05 0.81 3.23
N GLN A 385 -8.04 1.08 2.45
CA GLN A 385 -6.69 1.37 2.93
C GLN A 385 -6.67 2.59 3.85
N SER A 386 -5.64 2.65 4.69
CA SER A 386 -5.39 3.78 5.58
C SER A 386 -5.31 5.11 4.81
N CYS A 387 -5.72 6.20 5.43
CA CYS A 387 -5.80 7.54 4.82
C CYS A 387 -4.45 8.11 4.35
N ASP A 388 -3.33 7.58 4.83
CA ASP A 388 -1.99 7.89 4.30
C ASP A 388 -1.70 7.22 2.93
N HIS A 389 -2.59 6.36 2.48
CA HIS A 389 -2.66 5.79 1.13
C HIS A 389 -3.86 6.37 0.38
N PRO A 390 -3.86 7.67 0.04
CA PRO A 390 -5.04 8.34 -0.48
C PRO A 390 -5.53 7.75 -1.80
N ILE A 391 -6.85 7.76 -1.99
CA ILE A 391 -7.48 7.38 -3.25
C ILE A 391 -7.65 8.62 -4.10
N LEU A 392 -7.00 8.67 -5.25
CA LEU A 392 -7.14 9.76 -6.20
C LEU A 392 -8.30 9.45 -7.15
N TRP A 393 -9.34 10.27 -7.12
CA TRP A 393 -10.49 10.11 -7.99
C TRP A 393 -10.07 10.26 -9.46
N GLY A 394 -10.50 9.31 -10.29
CA GLY A 394 -10.07 9.20 -11.68
C GLY A 394 -8.84 8.31 -11.90
N VAL A 395 -8.25 7.76 -10.83
CA VAL A 395 -7.13 6.80 -10.87
C VAL A 395 -7.53 5.57 -10.04
N GLU A 396 -8.23 4.63 -10.66
CA GLU A 396 -8.76 3.43 -10.02
C GLU A 396 -7.66 2.57 -9.36
N GLU A 397 -6.45 2.63 -9.92
CA GLU A 397 -5.28 1.92 -9.41
C GLU A 397 -4.88 2.33 -7.98
N THR A 398 -5.29 3.50 -7.52
CA THR A 398 -5.06 3.96 -6.15
C THR A 398 -6.05 3.38 -5.14
N ASN A 399 -7.16 2.77 -5.58
CA ASN A 399 -8.15 2.09 -4.74
C ASN A 399 -8.00 0.57 -4.87
N TYR A 400 -7.29 -0.07 -3.95
CA TYR A 400 -6.94 -1.49 -4.08
C TYR A 400 -7.34 -2.36 -2.90
N LEU A 401 -7.54 -1.80 -1.70
CA LEU A 401 -7.82 -2.57 -0.48
C LEU A 401 -9.31 -2.55 -0.17
N LYS A 402 -9.89 -3.72 0.04
CA LYS A 402 -11.22 -3.95 0.56
C LYS A 402 -11.11 -4.67 1.90
N PHE A 403 -11.80 -4.16 2.90
CA PHE A 403 -11.89 -4.75 4.22
C PHE A 403 -13.34 -4.75 4.67
N PHE A 404 -13.85 -5.92 5.06
CA PHE A 404 -15.17 -6.08 5.64
C PHE A 404 -15.07 -6.65 7.05
N LEU A 405 -15.75 -6.01 7.99
CA LEU A 405 -15.95 -6.48 9.35
C LEU A 405 -17.40 -6.91 9.49
N LEU A 406 -17.60 -8.19 9.71
CA LEU A 406 -18.89 -8.86 9.61
C LEU A 406 -19.19 -9.62 10.90
N GLN A 407 -20.49 -9.80 11.19
CA GLN A 407 -20.99 -10.67 12.26
C GLN A 407 -21.85 -11.77 11.65
N ILE A 408 -21.68 -13.01 12.15
CA ILE A 408 -22.53 -14.15 11.84
C ILE A 408 -23.86 -14.02 12.61
N VAL A 409 -25.01 -14.10 11.91
CA VAL A 409 -26.35 -13.96 12.51
C VAL A 409 -27.28 -15.11 12.14
#